data_dc76f9621ae28352bee801dc07d4ef56
#
_entry.id   dc76f9621ae28352bee801dc07d4ef56
#
_cell.length_a   1.000
_cell.length_b   1.000
_cell.length_c   1.000
_cell.angle_alpha   90.00
_cell.angle_beta   90.00
_cell.angle_gamma   90.00
#
_symmetry.space_group_name_H-M   'P 1'
#
loop_
_entity.id
_entity.type
_entity.pdbx_description
1 polymer ?
#
loop_
_entity_poly.entity_id
_entity_poly.type
_entity_poly.pdbx_seq_one_letter_code
_entity_poly.pdbx_strand_id
1 'polypeptide(L)' 'MIRLLEMRTKRNIRQTELAKASGVSQQEISNIETGKRDNPGIYTMMRLAKVLRCSVYDLIDEKEGA' A
#
# COMPACT_ATOMS: atom_id res chain seq x y z
N MET A 1 -10.65 4.27 -0.59
CA MET A 1 -10.07 3.03 -1.12
C MET A 1 -8.56 3.15 -1.24
N ILE A 2 -7.85 2.09 -0.96
CA ILE A 2 -6.38 2.11 -1.02
C ILE A 2 -5.93 1.40 -2.30
N ARG A 3 -5.02 2.03 -3.02
CA ARG A 3 -4.57 1.56 -4.33
C ARG A 3 -3.24 0.81 -4.25
N LEU A 4 -3.05 0.06 -3.17
CA LEU A 4 -1.78 -0.61 -2.94
C LEU A 4 -1.47 -1.68 -4.00
N LEU A 5 -2.46 -2.51 -4.31
CA LEU A 5 -2.27 -3.57 -5.30
C LEU A 5 -1.91 -2.97 -6.66
N GLU A 6 -2.63 -1.92 -7.04
CA GLU A 6 -2.38 -1.24 -8.31
C GLU A 6 -0.97 -0.70 -8.37
N MET A 7 -0.55 0.02 -7.34
CA MET A 7 0.78 0.63 -7.32
C MET A 7 1.89 -0.42 -7.26
N ARG A 8 1.69 -1.47 -6.45
CA ARG A 8 2.66 -2.54 -6.35
C ARG A 8 2.85 -3.25 -7.69
N THR A 9 1.75 -3.58 -8.33
CA THR A 9 1.77 -4.25 -9.62
C THR A 9 2.45 -3.37 -10.68
N LYS A 10 2.15 -2.08 -10.64
CA LYS A 10 2.73 -1.12 -11.56
C LYS A 10 4.25 -1.04 -11.41
N ARG A 11 4.75 -1.20 -10.20
CA ARG A 11 6.19 -1.21 -9.91
C ARG A 11 6.80 -2.58 -10.10
N ASN A 12 5.99 -3.59 -10.42
CA ASN A 12 6.46 -4.96 -10.64
C ASN A 12 7.15 -5.53 -9.40
N ILE A 13 6.55 -5.29 -8.24
CA ILE A 13 7.07 -5.75 -6.95
C ILE A 13 6.12 -6.79 -6.37
N ARG A 14 6.67 -7.90 -5.88
CA ARG A 14 5.86 -8.95 -5.24
C ARG A 14 5.51 -8.56 -3.82
N GLN A 15 4.41 -9.14 -3.29
CA GLN A 15 4.02 -8.89 -1.91
C GLN A 15 5.15 -9.18 -0.93
N THR A 16 5.85 -10.30 -1.13
CA THR A 16 6.94 -10.70 -0.24
C THR A 16 8.09 -9.69 -0.29
N GLU A 17 8.39 -9.18 -1.47
CA GLU A 17 9.44 -8.19 -1.63
C GLU A 17 9.06 -6.88 -0.95
N LEU A 18 7.81 -6.47 -1.12
CA LEU A 18 7.33 -5.24 -0.49
C LEU A 18 7.35 -5.37 1.03
N ALA A 19 6.91 -6.52 1.54
CA ALA A 19 6.92 -6.76 2.99
C ALA A 19 8.32 -6.65 3.54
N LYS A 20 9.28 -7.29 2.88
CA LYS A 20 10.66 -7.30 3.33
C LYS A 20 11.27 -5.91 3.32
N ALA A 21 11.04 -5.17 2.26
CA ALA A 21 11.63 -3.84 2.09
C ALA A 21 10.99 -2.80 2.98
N SER A 22 9.68 -2.90 3.23
CA SER A 22 8.95 -1.89 3.99
C SER A 22 8.92 -2.16 5.49
N GLY A 23 9.15 -3.41 5.90
CA GLY A 23 8.98 -3.79 7.29
C GLY A 23 7.52 -4.01 7.67
N VAL A 24 6.61 -3.95 6.70
CA VAL A 24 5.19 -4.24 6.93
C VAL A 24 4.96 -5.72 6.62
N SER A 25 4.22 -6.42 7.46
CA SER A 25 4.02 -7.86 7.26
C SER A 25 3.27 -8.13 5.96
N GLN A 26 3.54 -9.29 5.36
CA GLN A 26 2.84 -9.69 4.15
C GLN A 26 1.34 -9.82 4.40
N GLN A 27 0.97 -10.30 5.59
CA GLN A 27 -0.44 -10.43 5.96
C GLN A 27 -1.13 -9.06 5.96
N GLU A 28 -0.46 -8.05 6.49
CA GLU A 28 -1.03 -6.71 6.52
C GLU A 28 -1.17 -6.15 5.10
N ILE A 29 -0.14 -6.36 4.27
CA ILE A 29 -0.19 -5.94 2.87
C ILE A 29 -1.38 -6.61 2.16
N SER A 30 -1.53 -7.91 2.37
CA SER A 30 -2.64 -8.66 1.78
C SER A 30 -4.00 -8.12 2.25
N ASN A 31 -4.11 -7.83 3.54
CA ASN A 31 -5.35 -7.29 4.09
C ASN A 31 -5.69 -5.93 3.49
N ILE A 32 -4.69 -5.11 3.26
CA ILE A 32 -4.90 -3.81 2.63
C ILE A 32 -5.34 -4.00 1.18
N GLU A 33 -4.68 -4.89 0.46
CA GLU A 33 -4.96 -5.10 -0.96
C GLU A 33 -6.35 -5.70 -1.20
N THR A 34 -6.81 -6.54 -0.28
CA THR A 34 -8.11 -7.19 -0.43
C THR A 34 -9.26 -6.39 0.16
N GLY A 35 -8.95 -5.28 0.81
CA GLY A 35 -9.98 -4.44 1.40
C GLY A 35 -10.39 -4.83 2.81
N LYS A 36 -9.77 -5.86 3.38
CA LYS A 36 -10.05 -6.23 4.77
C LYS A 36 -9.61 -5.15 5.74
N ARG A 37 -8.54 -4.44 5.39
CA ARG A 37 -8.07 -3.31 6.17
C ARG A 37 -8.18 -2.07 5.30
N ASP A 38 -9.18 -1.26 5.52
CA ASP A 38 -9.41 -0.06 4.73
C ASP A 38 -8.87 1.21 5.40
N ASN A 39 -8.34 1.07 6.61
CA ASN A 39 -7.84 2.22 7.35
C ASN A 39 -6.55 1.87 8.10
N PRO A 40 -5.48 1.53 7.39
CA PRO A 40 -4.19 1.26 8.04
C PRO A 40 -3.62 2.56 8.62
N GLY A 41 -2.74 2.41 9.62
CA GLY A 41 -2.12 3.57 10.24
C GLY A 41 -1.26 4.35 9.27
N ILE A 42 -1.06 5.63 9.58
CA ILE A 42 -0.28 6.50 8.71
C ILE A 42 1.17 6.02 8.55
N TYR A 43 1.76 5.48 9.61
CA TYR A 43 3.14 5.00 9.51
C TYR A 43 3.25 3.81 8.57
N THR A 44 2.25 2.93 8.58
CA THR A 44 2.21 1.81 7.63
C THR A 44 2.15 2.33 6.21
N MET A 45 1.28 3.30 5.96
CA MET A 45 1.14 3.88 4.63
C MET A 45 2.43 4.57 4.18
N MET A 46 3.08 5.28 5.09
CA MET A 46 4.33 5.97 4.77
C MET A 46 5.44 5.00 4.39
N ARG A 47 5.54 3.88 5.12
CA ARG A 47 6.55 2.87 4.82
C ARG A 47 6.33 2.24 3.45
N LEU A 48 5.08 1.93 3.15
CA LEU A 48 4.74 1.34 1.85
C LEU A 48 5.01 2.33 0.72
N ALA A 49 4.59 3.58 0.90
CA ALA A 49 4.78 4.61 -0.11
C ALA A 49 6.26 4.82 -0.40
N LYS A 50 7.09 4.78 0.63
CA LYS A 50 8.52 4.98 0.46
C LYS A 50 9.14 3.92 -0.45
N VAL A 51 8.79 2.66 -0.23
CA VAL A 51 9.31 1.57 -1.04
C VAL A 51 8.80 1.67 -2.47
N LEU A 52 7.54 2.06 -2.62
CA LEU A 52 6.92 2.19 -3.94
C LEU A 52 7.29 3.48 -4.65
N ARG A 53 8.07 4.34 -3.99
CA ARG A 53 8.53 5.61 -4.55
C ARG A 53 7.37 6.48 -5.00
N CYS A 54 6.38 6.59 -4.13
CA CYS A 54 5.21 7.42 -4.38
C CYS A 54 4.83 8.13 -3.08
N SER A 55 3.86 9.04 -3.16
CA SER A 55 3.36 9.68 -1.97
C SER A 55 2.25 8.84 -1.35
N VAL A 56 1.93 9.12 -0.09
CA VAL A 56 0.78 8.46 0.54
C VAL A 56 -0.49 8.79 -0.24
N TYR A 57 -0.57 9.99 -0.79
CA TYR A 57 -1.72 10.39 -1.59
C TYR A 57 -1.90 9.51 -2.82
N ASP A 58 -0.80 9.05 -3.40
CA ASP A 58 -0.88 8.16 -4.57
C ASP A 58 -1.51 6.82 -4.22
N LEU A 59 -1.47 6.44 -2.95
CA LEU A 59 -2.04 5.19 -2.48
C LEU A 59 -3.51 5.32 -2.11
N ILE A 60 -4.03 6.53 -2.07
CA ILE A 60 -5.41 6.79 -1.67
C ILE A 60 -6.21 7.21 -2.90
N ASP A 61 -7.38 6.59 -3.06
CA ASP A 61 -8.29 6.95 -4.14
C ASP A 61 -9.08 8.18 -3.71
N GLU A 62 -8.75 9.32 -4.31
CA GLU A 62 -9.37 10.58 -3.94
C GLU A 62 -10.65 10.87 -4.71
N LYS A 63 -11.02 10.03 -5.65
CA LYS A 63 -12.20 10.28 -6.45
C LYS A 63 -13.47 10.37 -5.63
N GLU A 64 -13.52 9.59 -4.57
CA GLU A 64 -14.71 9.53 -3.73
C GLU A 64 -14.85 10.77 -2.85
N GLY A 65 -13.77 11.49 -2.65
CA GLY A 65 -13.80 12.70 -1.86
C GLY A 65 -14.16 13.94 -2.65
N ALA A 66 -14.29 13.78 -3.94
CA ALA A 66 -14.53 14.94 -4.81
C ALA A 66 -16.00 15.36 -4.80
#